data_17c24c87092e1a2772f52ed8c9e0e65c
#
_entry.id   17c24c87092e1a2772f52ed8c9e0e65c
#
_cell.length_a   1.000
_cell.length_b   1.000
_cell.length_c   1.000
_cell.angle_alpha   90.00
_cell.angle_beta   90.00
_cell.angle_gamma   90.00
#
_symmetry.space_group_name_H-M   'P 1'
#
loop_
_entity.id
_entity.type
_entity.pdbx_description
1 polymer ?
#
loop_
_entity_poly.entity_id
_entity_poly.type
_entity_poly.pdbx_seq_one_letter_code
_entity_poly.pdbx_strand_id
1 'polypeptide(L)'
;NATQSLEAPSWQLKMRLINEKCTVLLVCIHLVFVSSGVVQQAMRGQFQQKTHFMPKGELLSWLNQLLKTDYTRVEHCSNGAAYCQILDALFPDEFPMHKISFVAKAEHESIKNYKVLQQFFSSKGITKQFDIDKLMKGKPMDNLEFLQWLKGFYDEHSMNAPYDAVLRRKNLGINSASLANRASKAPS
;
A
#
# COMPACT_ATOMS: atom_id res chain seq x y z
N ASN A 1 -15.74 75.00 0.65
CA ASN A 1 -15.17 73.81 1.35
C ASN A 1 -15.58 72.56 0.59
N ALA A 2 -14.67 72.10 -0.29
CA ALA A 2 -14.85 70.91 -1.06
C ALA A 2 -14.13 69.71 -0.29
N THR A 3 -14.92 68.83 0.19
CA THR A 3 -14.44 67.54 0.71
C THR A 3 -14.19 66.57 -0.46
N GLN A 4 -12.95 66.44 -0.90
CA GLN A 4 -12.54 65.39 -1.80
C GLN A 4 -12.56 64.06 -1.06
N SER A 5 -13.49 63.19 -1.46
CA SER A 5 -13.46 61.79 -1.08
C SER A 5 -12.31 61.09 -1.84
N LEU A 6 -11.27 60.72 -1.10
CA LEU A 6 -10.14 59.90 -1.62
C LEU A 6 -10.65 58.46 -1.85
N GLU A 7 -11.09 58.19 -3.06
CA GLU A 7 -11.27 56.78 -3.48
C GLU A 7 -9.93 56.09 -3.59
N ALA A 8 -9.82 54.95 -2.90
CA ALA A 8 -8.60 54.14 -2.93
C ALA A 8 -8.34 53.64 -4.37
N PRO A 9 -7.13 53.72 -4.86
CA PRO A 9 -6.79 53.34 -6.25
C PRO A 9 -7.05 51.87 -6.50
N SER A 10 -7.60 51.56 -7.69
CA SER A 10 -8.07 50.23 -8.11
C SER A 10 -7.08 49.10 -7.94
N TRP A 11 -5.77 49.38 -7.90
CA TRP A 11 -4.74 48.40 -7.64
C TRP A 11 -4.69 47.94 -6.17
N GLN A 12 -5.08 48.77 -5.20
CA GLN A 12 -5.16 48.36 -3.79
C GLN A 12 -6.29 47.34 -3.56
N LEU A 13 -7.41 47.51 -4.23
CA LEU A 13 -8.52 46.53 -4.20
C LEU A 13 -8.10 45.20 -4.84
N LYS A 14 -7.35 45.23 -5.95
CA LYS A 14 -6.80 44.01 -6.58
C LYS A 14 -5.79 43.31 -5.69
N MET A 15 -4.91 44.04 -5.01
CA MET A 15 -3.94 43.45 -4.08
C MET A 15 -4.62 42.82 -2.85
N ARG A 16 -5.70 43.40 -2.34
CA ARG A 16 -6.50 42.78 -1.25
C ARG A 16 -7.14 41.47 -1.68
N LEU A 17 -7.76 41.42 -2.87
CA LEU A 17 -8.37 40.20 -3.41
C LEU A 17 -7.35 39.08 -3.68
N ILE A 18 -6.15 39.43 -4.10
CA ILE A 18 -5.05 38.46 -4.30
C ILE A 18 -4.58 37.90 -2.95
N ASN A 19 -4.46 38.77 -1.93
CA ASN A 19 -4.03 38.37 -0.60
C ASN A 19 -5.06 37.48 0.11
N GLU A 20 -6.35 37.75 -0.01
CA GLU A 20 -7.42 36.92 0.53
C GLU A 20 -7.47 35.55 -0.14
N LYS A 21 -7.32 35.48 -1.48
CA LYS A 21 -7.26 34.21 -2.21
C LYS A 21 -6.00 33.39 -1.85
N CYS A 22 -4.85 34.05 -1.70
CA CYS A 22 -3.63 33.39 -1.23
C CYS A 22 -3.76 32.87 0.21
N THR A 23 -4.40 33.63 1.09
CA THR A 23 -4.61 33.20 2.49
C THR A 23 -5.55 31.99 2.57
N VAL A 24 -6.66 32.00 1.79
CA VAL A 24 -7.57 30.84 1.72
C VAL A 24 -6.87 29.61 1.13
N LEU A 25 -6.05 29.80 0.08
CA LEU A 25 -5.28 28.70 -0.51
C LEU A 25 -4.25 28.13 0.46
N LEU A 26 -3.54 28.99 1.20
CA LEU A 26 -2.59 28.58 2.25
C LEU A 26 -3.28 27.87 3.41
N VAL A 27 -4.45 28.32 3.83
CA VAL A 27 -5.25 27.65 4.87
C VAL A 27 -5.77 26.30 4.36
N CYS A 28 -6.25 26.21 3.11
CA CYS A 28 -6.65 24.94 2.51
C CYS A 28 -5.46 23.97 2.38
N ILE A 29 -4.29 24.42 1.94
CA ILE A 29 -3.07 23.61 1.89
C ILE A 29 -2.66 23.17 3.30
N HIS A 30 -2.77 24.05 4.29
CA HIS A 30 -2.44 23.74 5.69
C HIS A 30 -3.44 22.72 6.28
N LEU A 31 -4.73 22.86 5.99
CA LEU A 31 -5.77 21.91 6.41
C LEU A 31 -5.60 20.55 5.74
N VAL A 32 -5.25 20.51 4.45
CA VAL A 32 -4.94 19.25 3.75
C VAL A 32 -3.67 18.61 4.30
N PHE A 33 -2.64 19.42 4.63
CA PHE A 33 -1.39 18.92 5.20
C PHE A 33 -1.57 18.43 6.64
N VAL A 34 -2.38 19.13 7.45
CA VAL A 34 -2.72 18.71 8.82
C VAL A 34 -3.61 17.46 8.77
N SER A 35 -4.56 17.36 7.83
CA SER A 35 -5.39 16.17 7.63
C SER A 35 -4.55 14.96 7.22
N SER A 36 -3.55 15.14 6.35
CA SER A 36 -2.56 14.09 6.03
C SER A 36 -1.75 13.67 7.25
N GLY A 37 -1.33 14.62 8.09
CA GLY A 37 -0.60 14.37 9.33
C GLY A 37 -1.43 13.62 10.38
N VAL A 38 -2.71 13.95 10.51
CA VAL A 38 -3.64 13.27 11.43
C VAL A 38 -3.91 11.84 10.97
N VAL A 39 -4.08 11.60 9.67
CA VAL A 39 -4.23 10.24 9.11
C VAL A 39 -2.94 9.42 9.31
N GLN A 40 -1.78 10.04 9.12
CA GLN A 40 -0.49 9.40 9.38
C GLN A 40 -0.24 9.13 10.86
N GLN A 41 -0.76 9.99 11.75
CA GLN A 41 -0.65 9.82 13.20
C GLN A 41 -1.65 8.79 13.74
N ALA A 42 -2.82 8.66 13.12
CA ALA A 42 -3.77 7.57 13.40
C ALA A 42 -3.20 6.20 13.02
N MET A 43 -2.39 6.12 11.97
CA MET A 43 -1.68 4.88 11.61
C MET A 43 -0.53 4.53 12.56
N ARG A 44 -0.02 5.49 13.35
CA ARG A 44 1.01 5.26 14.40
C ARG A 44 0.45 4.78 15.73
N GLY A 45 -0.84 4.95 15.96
CA GLY A 45 -1.53 4.62 17.20
C GLY A 45 -2.14 3.24 17.15
N GLN A 46 -1.46 2.27 17.77
CA GLN A 46 -2.05 1.01 18.22
C GLN A 46 -2.79 0.17 17.17
N PHE A 47 -2.02 -0.42 16.26
CA PHE A 47 -2.41 -1.69 15.68
C PHE A 47 -2.40 -2.75 16.79
N GLN A 48 -3.45 -2.74 17.61
CA GLN A 48 -3.72 -3.78 18.57
C GLN A 48 -4.23 -4.97 17.77
N GLN A 49 -3.35 -5.93 17.55
CA GLN A 49 -3.62 -7.20 16.86
C GLN A 49 -4.88 -7.85 17.42
N LYS A 50 -6.03 -7.55 16.85
CA LYS A 50 -7.10 -8.54 16.77
C LYS A 50 -6.57 -9.57 15.77
N THR A 51 -5.94 -10.62 16.29
CA THR A 51 -5.55 -11.77 15.47
C THR A 51 -6.82 -12.32 14.82
N HIS A 52 -7.04 -11.92 13.57
CA HIS A 52 -8.10 -12.47 12.75
C HIS A 52 -7.65 -13.88 12.40
N PHE A 53 -8.04 -14.83 13.24
CA PHE A 53 -7.81 -16.25 12.96
C PHE A 53 -8.74 -16.65 11.81
N MET A 54 -8.25 -16.50 10.59
CA MET A 54 -8.94 -16.96 9.39
C MET A 54 -8.39 -18.33 9.00
N PRO A 55 -9.24 -19.33 8.72
CA PRO A 55 -8.81 -20.62 8.22
C PRO A 55 -8.01 -20.49 6.93
N LYS A 56 -6.98 -21.34 6.76
CA LYS A 56 -6.08 -21.31 5.60
C LYS A 56 -6.80 -21.30 4.25
N GLY A 57 -7.89 -22.09 4.11
CA GLY A 57 -8.66 -22.17 2.87
C GLY A 57 -9.37 -20.84 2.53
N GLU A 58 -9.98 -20.20 3.52
CA GLU A 58 -10.67 -18.92 3.35
C GLU A 58 -9.66 -17.80 3.01
N LEU A 59 -8.50 -17.84 3.69
CA LEU A 59 -7.43 -16.89 3.48
C LEU A 59 -6.86 -16.97 2.04
N LEU A 60 -6.67 -18.18 1.52
CA LEU A 60 -6.25 -18.40 0.13
C LEU A 60 -7.35 -17.99 -0.86
N SER A 61 -8.61 -18.28 -0.55
CA SER A 61 -9.74 -17.84 -1.39
C SER A 61 -9.80 -16.31 -1.48
N TRP A 62 -9.68 -15.62 -0.35
CA TRP A 62 -9.59 -14.16 -0.33
C TRP A 62 -8.42 -13.63 -1.13
N LEU A 63 -7.21 -14.20 -0.95
CA LEU A 63 -6.01 -13.80 -1.67
C LEU A 63 -6.20 -13.93 -3.19
N ASN A 64 -6.72 -15.09 -3.62
CA ASN A 64 -6.96 -15.37 -5.03
C ASN A 64 -8.04 -14.46 -5.64
N GLN A 65 -9.08 -14.12 -4.88
CA GLN A 65 -10.11 -13.17 -5.32
C GLN A 65 -9.54 -11.75 -5.47
N LEU A 66 -8.73 -11.30 -4.50
CA LEU A 66 -8.14 -9.97 -4.52
C LEU A 66 -7.12 -9.82 -5.65
N LEU A 67 -6.21 -10.79 -5.76
CA LEU A 67 -5.09 -10.70 -6.70
C LEU A 67 -5.38 -11.33 -8.07
N LYS A 68 -6.55 -12.00 -8.24
CA LYS A 68 -6.89 -12.77 -9.45
C LYS A 68 -5.78 -13.77 -9.80
N THR A 69 -5.47 -14.64 -8.83
CA THR A 69 -4.44 -15.68 -8.87
C THR A 69 -5.03 -17.03 -8.49
N ASP A 70 -4.22 -18.09 -8.53
CA ASP A 70 -4.60 -19.47 -8.27
C ASP A 70 -3.70 -20.15 -7.22
N TYR A 71 -3.31 -19.41 -6.18
CA TYR A 71 -2.51 -19.96 -5.08
C TYR A 71 -3.28 -21.09 -4.38
N THR A 72 -2.67 -22.27 -4.30
CA THR A 72 -3.20 -23.46 -3.59
C THR A 72 -2.56 -23.66 -2.22
N ARG A 73 -1.42 -23.02 -1.97
CA ARG A 73 -0.65 -23.12 -0.74
C ARG A 73 -0.09 -21.76 -0.34
N VAL A 74 -0.02 -21.50 0.95
CA VAL A 74 0.53 -20.23 1.47
C VAL A 74 2.01 -20.07 1.18
N GLU A 75 2.73 -21.20 1.08
CA GLU A 75 4.15 -21.26 0.76
C GLU A 75 4.47 -20.74 -0.65
N HIS A 76 3.48 -20.72 -1.52
CA HIS A 76 3.63 -20.11 -2.85
C HIS A 76 3.84 -18.58 -2.80
N CYS A 77 3.53 -17.94 -1.67
CA CYS A 77 3.78 -16.53 -1.44
C CYS A 77 5.22 -16.22 -0.98
N SER A 78 6.07 -17.25 -0.81
CA SER A 78 7.42 -17.14 -0.24
C SER A 78 8.36 -16.18 -0.97
N ASN A 79 8.09 -15.81 -2.22
CA ASN A 79 8.85 -14.75 -2.92
C ASN A 79 8.48 -13.33 -2.53
N GLY A 80 7.48 -13.14 -1.68
CA GLY A 80 7.02 -11.84 -1.21
C GLY A 80 6.18 -11.03 -2.20
N ALA A 81 6.06 -11.43 -3.47
CA ALA A 81 5.37 -10.62 -4.48
C ALA A 81 3.87 -10.47 -4.20
N ALA A 82 3.20 -11.54 -3.72
CA ALA A 82 1.80 -11.48 -3.32
C ALA A 82 1.57 -10.49 -2.17
N TYR A 83 2.45 -10.50 -1.17
CA TYR A 83 2.40 -9.58 -0.03
C TYR A 83 2.56 -8.11 -0.46
N CYS A 84 3.49 -7.87 -1.38
CA CYS A 84 3.69 -6.54 -1.97
C CYS A 84 2.45 -6.08 -2.74
N GLN A 85 1.80 -6.97 -3.48
CA GLN A 85 0.61 -6.61 -4.26
C GLN A 85 -0.62 -6.36 -3.38
N ILE A 86 -0.76 -7.02 -2.23
CA ILE A 86 -1.78 -6.68 -1.23
C ILE A 86 -1.60 -5.24 -0.74
N LEU A 87 -0.36 -4.82 -0.48
CA LEU A 87 -0.08 -3.44 -0.06
C LEU A 87 -0.30 -2.42 -1.19
N ASP A 88 -0.02 -2.77 -2.43
CA ASP A 88 -0.35 -1.93 -3.58
C ASP A 88 -1.87 -1.74 -3.72
N ALA A 89 -2.66 -2.76 -3.39
CA ALA A 89 -4.13 -2.64 -3.36
C ALA A 89 -4.63 -1.72 -2.23
N LEU A 90 -3.92 -1.64 -1.12
CA LEU A 90 -4.22 -0.73 0.00
C LEU A 90 -3.74 0.69 -0.24
N PHE A 91 -2.60 0.84 -0.90
CA PHE A 91 -1.92 2.12 -1.12
C PHE A 91 -1.62 2.29 -2.62
N PRO A 92 -2.67 2.46 -3.44
CA PRO A 92 -2.51 2.59 -4.87
C PRO A 92 -1.62 3.80 -5.18
N ASP A 93 -0.69 3.59 -6.13
CA ASP A 93 0.30 4.57 -6.59
C ASP A 93 1.36 5.02 -5.55
N GLU A 94 1.25 4.59 -4.30
CA GLU A 94 2.28 4.84 -3.29
C GLU A 94 3.26 3.66 -3.15
N PHE A 95 2.77 2.43 -3.33
CA PHE A 95 3.63 1.25 -3.26
C PHE A 95 4.47 1.11 -4.54
N PRO A 96 5.81 0.96 -4.45
CA PRO A 96 6.69 0.94 -5.62
C PRO A 96 6.67 -0.43 -6.34
N MET A 97 5.54 -0.81 -6.92
CA MET A 97 5.33 -2.10 -7.60
C MET A 97 6.32 -2.38 -8.73
N HIS A 98 6.84 -1.35 -9.40
CA HIS A 98 7.83 -1.49 -10.47
C HIS A 98 9.16 -2.12 -10.01
N LYS A 99 9.42 -2.16 -8.69
CA LYS A 99 10.61 -2.78 -8.10
C LYS A 99 10.42 -4.26 -7.77
N ILE A 100 9.19 -4.79 -7.90
CA ILE A 100 8.83 -6.13 -7.46
C ILE A 100 9.01 -7.15 -8.59
N SER A 101 9.74 -8.21 -8.30
CA SER A 101 9.87 -9.37 -9.18
C SER A 101 8.82 -10.42 -8.83
N PHE A 102 7.80 -10.57 -9.70
CA PHE A 102 6.77 -11.59 -9.53
C PHE A 102 7.25 -12.99 -9.90
N VAL A 103 8.25 -13.06 -10.76
CA VAL A 103 8.83 -14.33 -11.29
C VAL A 103 10.11 -14.71 -10.55
N ALA A 104 10.37 -14.12 -9.39
CA ALA A 104 11.57 -14.38 -8.61
C ALA A 104 11.76 -15.88 -8.39
N LYS A 105 12.80 -16.44 -8.98
CA LYS A 105 13.19 -17.87 -8.86
C LYS A 105 14.40 -18.04 -7.93
N ALA A 106 15.24 -17.04 -7.90
CA ALA A 106 16.44 -17.04 -7.09
C ALA A 106 16.19 -16.31 -5.75
N GLU A 107 16.89 -16.75 -4.72
CA GLU A 107 16.79 -16.20 -3.37
C GLU A 107 17.06 -14.69 -3.34
N HIS A 108 18.10 -14.24 -4.05
CA HIS A 108 18.46 -12.81 -4.10
C HIS A 108 17.37 -11.92 -4.74
N GLU A 109 16.51 -12.47 -5.61
CA GLU A 109 15.38 -11.73 -6.19
C GLU A 109 14.25 -11.62 -5.17
N SER A 110 13.99 -12.69 -4.41
CA SER A 110 13.02 -12.67 -3.31
C SER A 110 13.43 -11.68 -2.21
N ILE A 111 14.73 -11.65 -1.86
CA ILE A 111 15.28 -10.69 -0.90
C ILE A 111 14.99 -9.24 -1.33
N LYS A 112 15.09 -8.93 -2.64
CA LYS A 112 14.76 -7.59 -3.14
C LYS A 112 13.29 -7.23 -2.88
N ASN A 113 12.36 -8.15 -3.11
CA ASN A 113 10.94 -7.94 -2.81
C ASN A 113 10.72 -7.63 -1.32
N TYR A 114 11.33 -8.42 -0.42
CA TYR A 114 11.20 -8.21 1.02
C TYR A 114 11.87 -6.91 1.51
N LYS A 115 12.98 -6.50 0.90
CA LYS A 115 13.59 -5.19 1.19
C LYS A 115 12.66 -4.03 0.84
N VAL A 116 12.00 -4.10 -0.31
CA VAL A 116 11.00 -3.09 -0.70
C VAL A 116 9.83 -3.09 0.30
N LEU A 117 9.37 -4.27 0.71
CA LEU A 117 8.32 -4.43 1.72
C LEU A 117 8.72 -3.78 3.06
N GLN A 118 9.93 -4.06 3.57
CA GLN A 118 10.44 -3.46 4.80
C GLN A 118 10.58 -1.94 4.70
N GLN A 119 11.11 -1.43 3.60
CA GLN A 119 11.23 0.01 3.36
C GLN A 119 9.86 0.68 3.36
N PHE A 120 8.87 0.05 2.72
CA PHE A 120 7.51 0.56 2.71
C PHE A 120 6.88 0.56 4.11
N PHE A 121 7.04 -0.52 4.88
CA PHE A 121 6.59 -0.58 6.28
C PHE A 121 7.19 0.56 7.11
N SER A 122 8.50 0.77 7.01
CA SER A 122 9.19 1.87 7.69
C SER A 122 8.65 3.23 7.29
N SER A 123 8.42 3.46 5.99
CA SER A 123 7.90 4.75 5.48
C SER A 123 6.47 5.04 5.96
N LYS A 124 5.66 3.99 6.17
CA LYS A 124 4.27 4.10 6.67
C LYS A 124 4.16 4.00 8.18
N GLY A 125 5.26 3.79 8.89
CA GLY A 125 5.26 3.58 10.35
C GLY A 125 4.59 2.27 10.78
N ILE A 126 4.55 1.26 9.90
CA ILE A 126 4.01 -0.07 10.20
C ILE A 126 5.05 -0.82 11.02
N THR A 127 4.70 -1.21 12.25
CA THR A 127 5.64 -1.80 13.22
C THR A 127 5.69 -3.34 13.20
N LYS A 128 4.91 -4.01 12.32
CA LYS A 128 4.95 -5.48 12.21
C LYS A 128 6.34 -5.94 11.81
N GLN A 129 6.93 -6.74 12.68
CA GLN A 129 8.18 -7.43 12.39
C GLN A 129 7.89 -8.82 11.80
N PHE A 130 8.73 -9.25 10.88
CA PHE A 130 8.68 -10.56 10.26
C PHE A 130 10.10 -11.02 9.89
N ASP A 131 10.29 -12.33 9.92
CA ASP A 131 11.56 -12.96 9.62
C ASP A 131 11.59 -13.31 8.12
N ILE A 132 12.40 -12.55 7.36
CA ILE A 132 12.52 -12.71 5.91
C ILE A 132 12.99 -14.12 5.54
N ASP A 133 13.97 -14.64 6.27
CA ASP A 133 14.56 -15.96 5.96
C ASP A 133 13.54 -17.08 6.11
N LYS A 134 12.69 -17.01 7.14
CA LYS A 134 11.62 -17.99 7.35
C LYS A 134 10.56 -17.90 6.26
N LEU A 135 10.17 -16.69 5.88
CA LEU A 135 9.18 -16.47 4.83
C LEU A 135 9.70 -16.96 3.47
N MET A 136 10.95 -16.62 3.11
CA MET A 136 11.56 -17.03 1.85
C MET A 136 11.77 -18.54 1.75
N LYS A 137 12.11 -19.21 2.86
CA LYS A 137 12.22 -20.68 2.93
C LYS A 137 10.87 -21.38 2.79
N GLY A 138 9.79 -20.62 2.63
CA GLY A 138 8.45 -21.17 2.44
C GLY A 138 7.92 -21.92 3.65
N LYS A 139 8.38 -21.60 4.89
CA LYS A 139 7.83 -22.23 6.09
C LYS A 139 6.35 -21.97 6.19
N PRO A 140 5.50 -23.03 6.27
CA PRO A 140 4.04 -22.88 6.17
C PRO A 140 3.45 -21.98 7.26
N MET A 141 3.89 -22.15 8.50
CA MET A 141 3.34 -21.43 9.65
C MET A 141 3.70 -19.94 9.59
N ASP A 142 4.95 -19.60 9.27
CA ASP A 142 5.40 -18.22 9.17
C ASP A 142 4.68 -17.48 8.03
N ASN A 143 4.52 -18.13 6.87
CA ASN A 143 3.78 -17.55 5.74
C ASN A 143 2.28 -17.42 6.04
N LEU A 144 1.68 -18.38 6.75
CA LEU A 144 0.28 -18.32 7.17
C LEU A 144 0.06 -17.16 8.15
N GLU A 145 0.90 -17.06 9.19
CA GLU A 145 0.80 -15.98 10.18
C GLU A 145 0.94 -14.60 9.52
N PHE A 146 1.92 -14.47 8.64
CA PHE A 146 2.14 -13.20 7.97
C PHE A 146 0.98 -12.82 7.04
N LEU A 147 0.43 -13.79 6.32
CA LEU A 147 -0.72 -13.57 5.44
C LEU A 147 -2.01 -13.26 6.24
N GLN A 148 -2.24 -13.92 7.38
CA GLN A 148 -3.34 -13.61 8.29
C GLN A 148 -3.22 -12.19 8.84
N TRP A 149 -2.03 -11.78 9.22
CA TRP A 149 -1.78 -10.41 9.66
C TRP A 149 -2.06 -9.40 8.54
N LEU A 150 -1.59 -9.65 7.31
CA LEU A 150 -1.85 -8.80 6.15
C LEU A 150 -3.34 -8.71 5.83
N LYS A 151 -4.09 -9.81 6.00
CA LYS A 151 -5.55 -9.81 5.82
C LYS A 151 -6.23 -8.91 6.85
N GLY A 152 -5.87 -9.02 8.12
CA GLY A 152 -6.40 -8.15 9.17
C GLY A 152 -6.06 -6.68 8.90
N PHE A 153 -4.83 -6.40 8.49
CA PHE A 153 -4.38 -5.06 8.12
C PHE A 153 -5.15 -4.52 6.90
N TYR A 154 -5.41 -5.38 5.91
CA TYR A 154 -6.21 -5.02 4.74
C TYR A 154 -7.65 -4.66 5.13
N ASP A 155 -8.30 -5.46 5.96
CA ASP A 155 -9.70 -5.23 6.39
C ASP A 155 -9.86 -3.92 7.17
N GLU A 156 -8.86 -3.57 7.96
CA GLU A 156 -8.89 -2.36 8.77
C GLU A 156 -8.65 -1.08 7.95
N HIS A 157 -7.84 -1.18 6.88
CA HIS A 157 -7.39 -0.01 6.12
C HIS A 157 -7.99 0.08 4.72
N SER A 158 -8.71 -0.94 4.27
CA SER A 158 -9.31 -0.95 2.93
C SER A 158 -10.47 0.04 2.84
N MET A 159 -10.37 0.99 1.91
CA MET A 159 -11.47 1.89 1.56
C MET A 159 -12.45 1.26 0.54
N ASN A 160 -12.36 -0.05 0.27
CA ASN A 160 -13.14 -0.76 -0.74
C ASN A 160 -13.05 -0.12 -2.14
N ALA A 161 -11.95 0.54 -2.44
CA ALA A 161 -11.70 1.07 -3.77
C ALA A 161 -11.52 -0.08 -4.78
N PRO A 162 -12.04 0.05 -6.00
CA PRO A 162 -11.86 -0.99 -7.01
C PRO A 162 -10.38 -1.14 -7.36
N TYR A 163 -9.84 -2.35 -7.23
CA TYR A 163 -8.46 -2.67 -7.54
C TYR A 163 -8.39 -3.76 -8.62
N ASP A 164 -7.82 -3.43 -9.77
CA ASP A 164 -7.57 -4.39 -10.84
C ASP A 164 -6.13 -4.92 -10.77
N ALA A 165 -5.96 -6.02 -10.07
CA ALA A 165 -4.68 -6.67 -9.88
C ALA A 165 -4.05 -7.17 -11.20
N VAL A 166 -4.85 -7.57 -12.17
CA VAL A 166 -4.39 -8.07 -13.46
C VAL A 166 -3.86 -6.91 -14.31
N LEU A 167 -4.64 -5.83 -14.41
CA LEU A 167 -4.22 -4.63 -15.12
C LEU A 167 -2.94 -4.05 -14.51
N ARG A 168 -2.86 -4.01 -13.18
CA ARG A 168 -1.66 -3.51 -12.47
C ARG A 168 -0.42 -4.31 -12.84
N ARG A 169 -0.50 -5.65 -12.85
CA ARG A 169 0.61 -6.51 -13.30
C ARG A 169 0.93 -6.34 -14.78
N LYS A 170 -0.11 -6.24 -15.64
CA LYS A 170 0.06 -6.05 -17.09
C LYS A 170 0.81 -4.77 -17.41
N ASN A 171 0.49 -3.67 -16.72
CA ASN A 171 1.19 -2.40 -16.89
C ASN A 171 2.68 -2.47 -16.51
N LEU A 172 3.06 -3.46 -15.70
CA LEU A 172 4.45 -3.76 -15.34
C LEU A 172 5.11 -4.80 -16.25
N GLY A 173 4.45 -5.21 -17.33
CA GLY A 173 4.97 -6.21 -18.28
C GLY A 173 4.92 -7.66 -17.76
N ILE A 174 4.12 -7.95 -16.73
CA ILE A 174 4.03 -9.27 -16.09
C ILE A 174 2.82 -10.01 -16.65
N ASN A 175 3.08 -11.11 -17.37
CA ASN A 175 2.03 -11.96 -17.91
C ASN A 175 1.49 -12.95 -16.86
N SER A 176 0.18 -13.16 -16.85
CA SER A 176 -0.51 -14.10 -15.93
C SER A 176 0.02 -15.53 -16.05
N ALA A 177 0.42 -15.96 -17.24
CA ALA A 177 1.01 -17.28 -17.49
C ALA A 177 2.33 -17.53 -16.71
N SER A 178 3.08 -16.47 -16.38
CA SER A 178 4.30 -16.59 -15.59
C SER A 178 4.03 -16.86 -14.11
N LEU A 179 2.83 -16.59 -13.62
CA LEU A 179 2.42 -16.85 -12.24
C LEU A 179 1.93 -18.28 -12.05
N ALA A 180 1.19 -18.82 -13.02
CA ALA A 180 0.63 -20.18 -13.00
C ALA A 180 1.73 -21.27 -12.98
N ASN A 181 2.83 -21.07 -13.70
CA ASN A 181 3.96 -22.01 -13.73
C ASN A 181 4.70 -22.19 -12.38
N ARG A 182 4.32 -21.45 -11.37
CA ARG A 182 4.94 -21.52 -10.04
C ARG A 182 4.21 -22.48 -9.11
N ALA A 183 2.90 -22.64 -9.29
CA ALA A 183 2.09 -23.58 -8.50
C ALA A 183 2.52 -25.05 -8.73
N SER A 184 3.09 -25.37 -9.89
CA SER A 184 3.48 -26.72 -10.28
C SER A 184 4.90 -27.15 -9.86
N LYS A 185 5.74 -26.23 -9.37
CA LYS A 185 7.14 -26.52 -9.03
C LYS A 185 7.47 -26.15 -7.58
N ALA A 186 6.76 -26.78 -6.63
CA ALA A 186 7.20 -26.80 -5.24
C ALA A 186 8.35 -27.80 -5.10
N PRO A 187 9.44 -27.51 -4.37
CA PRO A 187 10.43 -28.51 -4.03
C PRO A 187 9.79 -29.56 -3.14
N SER A 188 9.97 -30.81 -3.53
CA SER A 188 9.65 -32.02 -2.76
C SER A 188 10.48 -32.09 -1.49
#